data_0fc282e272464af65919ea2f88d350c5
#
_entry.id   0fc282e272464af65919ea2f88d350c5
#
_cell.length_a   1.000
_cell.length_b   1.000
_cell.length_c   1.000
_cell.angle_alpha   90.00
_cell.angle_beta   90.00
_cell.angle_gamma   90.00
#
_symmetry.space_group_name_H-M   'P 1'
#
loop_
_entity.id
_entity.type
_entity.pdbx_description
1 polymer ?
#
loop_
_entity_poly.entity_id
_entity_poly.type
_entity_poly.pdbx_seq_one_letter_code
_entity_poly.pdbx_strand_id
1 'polypeptide(L)'
;MKKAYIAWFSVFILFINVFVYIRFVQYPQSRQVIIAQELRTISEPLSTDSAVELTLTGTGDTLTSLSVFFSTYGRENQGEISVEIFDGEKLVSQKTADMNDLKDNASYDFTDLNVKLKKRATYRVRLTSIPIEGGVSVWFDDNGTLVSSCRQMHRITALEWISVNVTYSILWLVILKMRFWLKKEG
;
A
#
# COMPACT_ATOMS: atom_id res chain seq x y z
N MET A 1 33.43 9.76 34.50
CA MET A 1 33.13 8.87 33.35
C MET A 1 31.68 8.46 33.25
N LYS A 2 31.03 7.91 34.29
CA LYS A 2 29.60 7.46 34.22
C LYS A 2 28.61 8.52 33.74
N LYS A 3 28.71 9.77 34.18
CA LYS A 3 27.85 10.90 33.77
C LYS A 3 27.95 11.22 32.27
N ALA A 4 29.14 11.15 31.68
CA ALA A 4 29.34 11.39 30.26
C ALA A 4 28.69 10.31 29.40
N TYR A 5 28.76 9.03 29.80
CA TYR A 5 28.09 7.93 29.09
C TYR A 5 26.56 8.05 29.11
N ILE A 6 25.99 8.47 30.24
CA ILE A 6 24.54 8.70 30.36
C ILE A 6 24.12 9.83 29.41
N ALA A 7 24.87 10.94 29.38
CA ALA A 7 24.57 12.05 28.49
C ALA A 7 24.63 11.63 27.01
N TRP A 8 25.70 10.91 26.59
CA TRP A 8 25.81 10.39 25.23
C TRP A 8 24.71 9.41 24.85
N PHE A 9 24.30 8.53 25.80
CA PHE A 9 23.18 7.61 25.57
C PHE A 9 21.88 8.37 25.37
N SER A 10 21.60 9.40 26.17
CA SER A 10 20.41 10.23 26.05
C SER A 10 20.35 10.95 24.71
N VAL A 11 21.49 11.53 24.25
CA VAL A 11 21.60 12.17 22.95
C VAL A 11 21.36 11.17 21.82
N PHE A 12 21.90 9.96 21.93
CA PHE A 12 21.73 8.91 20.93
C PHE A 12 20.26 8.46 20.81
N ILE A 13 19.57 8.24 21.95
CA ILE A 13 18.15 7.90 21.96
C ILE A 13 17.31 9.03 21.37
N LEU A 14 17.60 10.27 21.70
CA LEU A 14 16.94 11.43 21.13
C LEU A 14 17.11 11.46 19.60
N PHE A 15 18.32 11.25 19.11
CA PHE A 15 18.62 11.22 17.68
C PHE A 15 17.84 10.11 16.96
N ILE A 16 17.78 8.90 17.53
CA ILE A 16 16.98 7.80 16.97
C ILE A 16 15.50 8.15 16.92
N ASN A 17 14.96 8.73 18.01
CA ASN A 17 13.56 9.13 18.03
C ASN A 17 13.23 10.19 16.96
N VAL A 18 14.10 11.19 16.79
CA VAL A 18 13.97 12.21 15.73
C VAL A 18 14.04 11.56 14.35
N PHE A 19 15.00 10.66 14.13
CA PHE A 19 15.16 9.95 12.87
C PHE A 19 13.94 9.10 12.52
N VAL A 20 13.43 8.31 13.49
CA VAL A 20 12.23 7.49 13.33
C VAL A 20 11.00 8.36 13.05
N TYR A 21 10.87 9.49 13.78
CA TYR A 21 9.80 10.44 13.55
C TYR A 21 9.83 10.98 12.11
N ILE A 22 10.96 11.52 11.68
CA ILE A 22 11.12 12.06 10.33
C ILE A 22 10.84 10.98 9.29
N ARG A 23 11.44 9.80 9.45
CA ARG A 23 11.42 8.75 8.43
C ARG A 23 10.06 8.07 8.26
N PHE A 24 9.30 7.89 9.34
CA PHE A 24 8.09 7.05 9.33
C PHE A 24 6.80 7.80 9.68
N VAL A 25 6.89 8.93 10.38
CA VAL A 25 5.71 9.73 10.73
C VAL A 25 5.54 10.88 9.75
N GLN A 26 6.57 11.66 9.52
CA GLN A 26 6.53 12.80 8.61
C GLN A 26 6.56 12.36 7.14
N TYR A 27 7.36 11.32 6.81
CA TYR A 27 7.46 10.74 5.47
C TYR A 27 7.11 9.25 5.51
N PRO A 28 5.82 8.90 5.58
CA PRO A 28 5.40 7.51 5.62
C PRO A 28 5.85 6.77 4.37
N GLN A 29 6.18 5.49 4.52
CA GLN A 29 6.69 4.69 3.42
C GLN A 29 5.56 4.22 2.53
N SER A 30 5.68 4.48 1.23
CA SER A 30 4.81 3.91 0.21
C SER A 30 5.32 2.51 -0.16
N ARG A 31 4.44 1.52 -0.12
CA ARG A 31 4.70 0.15 -0.55
C ARG A 31 3.73 -0.22 -1.67
N GLN A 32 4.28 -0.73 -2.77
CA GLN A 32 3.47 -1.35 -3.81
C GLN A 32 3.26 -2.83 -3.48
N VAL A 33 2.02 -3.28 -3.53
CA VAL A 33 1.62 -4.67 -3.40
C VAL A 33 1.04 -5.11 -4.74
N ILE A 34 1.70 -6.06 -5.36
CA ILE A 34 1.27 -6.66 -6.61
C ILE A 34 0.27 -7.75 -6.28
N ILE A 35 -0.88 -7.74 -6.94
CA ILE A 35 -1.95 -8.73 -6.76
C ILE A 35 -1.81 -9.79 -7.83
N ALA A 36 -1.76 -9.40 -9.11
CA ALA A 36 -1.43 -10.25 -10.24
C ALA A 36 -0.74 -9.42 -11.32
N GLN A 37 0.12 -10.05 -12.14
CA GLN A 37 0.91 -9.38 -13.18
C GLN A 37 0.77 -10.03 -14.56
N GLU A 38 0.45 -11.31 -14.64
CA GLU A 38 0.41 -12.01 -15.90
C GLU A 38 -0.91 -11.76 -16.62
N LEU A 39 -0.84 -11.35 -17.89
CA LEU A 39 -2.00 -11.11 -18.74
C LEU A 39 -2.35 -12.41 -19.45
N ARG A 40 -3.49 -13.01 -19.17
CA ARG A 40 -3.92 -14.29 -19.74
C ARG A 40 -5.27 -14.23 -20.42
N THR A 41 -6.27 -13.77 -19.71
CA THR A 41 -7.64 -13.71 -20.19
C THR A 41 -8.22 -12.32 -20.00
N ILE A 42 -9.14 -11.95 -20.90
CA ILE A 42 -9.87 -10.67 -20.81
C ILE A 42 -11.27 -10.96 -20.33
N SER A 43 -11.82 -10.13 -19.45
CA SER A 43 -13.22 -10.21 -19.03
C SER A 43 -14.18 -9.92 -20.18
N GLU A 44 -15.46 -10.26 -19.99
CA GLU A 44 -16.52 -9.56 -20.71
C GLU A 44 -16.43 -8.05 -20.45
N PRO A 45 -16.93 -7.22 -21.37
CA PRO A 45 -16.97 -5.78 -21.14
C PRO A 45 -17.68 -5.44 -19.83
N LEU A 46 -17.05 -4.58 -19.04
CA LEU A 46 -17.65 -4.10 -17.80
C LEU A 46 -18.97 -3.38 -18.06
N SER A 47 -19.93 -3.55 -17.18
CA SER A 47 -21.21 -2.84 -17.15
C SER A 47 -21.71 -2.72 -15.71
N THR A 48 -22.86 -2.13 -15.51
CA THR A 48 -23.53 -2.14 -14.19
C THR A 48 -23.92 -3.54 -13.73
N ASP A 49 -24.26 -4.42 -14.69
CA ASP A 49 -24.73 -5.79 -14.43
C ASP A 49 -23.56 -6.80 -14.49
N SER A 50 -22.47 -6.47 -15.18
CA SER A 50 -21.25 -7.27 -15.31
C SER A 50 -20.10 -6.60 -14.53
N ALA A 51 -20.18 -6.68 -13.21
CA ALA A 51 -19.15 -6.18 -12.30
C ALA A 51 -18.02 -7.20 -12.13
N VAL A 52 -16.79 -6.72 -12.05
CA VAL A 52 -15.63 -7.53 -11.65
C VAL A 52 -15.31 -7.24 -10.19
N GLU A 53 -15.11 -8.29 -9.42
CA GLU A 53 -14.78 -8.18 -8.00
C GLU A 53 -13.37 -8.68 -7.69
N LEU A 54 -12.72 -8.02 -6.77
CA LEU A 54 -11.39 -8.34 -6.25
C LEU A 54 -11.45 -8.30 -4.73
N THR A 55 -10.75 -9.24 -4.09
CA THR A 55 -10.61 -9.28 -2.63
C THR A 55 -9.24 -8.78 -2.20
N LEU A 56 -9.22 -7.83 -1.27
CA LEU A 56 -8.00 -7.33 -0.64
C LEU A 56 -7.96 -7.72 0.84
N THR A 57 -6.82 -8.25 1.28
CA THR A 57 -6.57 -8.48 2.71
C THR A 57 -5.92 -7.27 3.34
N GLY A 58 -6.51 -6.77 4.40
CA GLY A 58 -6.01 -5.59 5.11
C GLY A 58 -4.68 -5.85 5.83
N THR A 59 -3.73 -4.97 5.60
CA THR A 59 -2.37 -5.01 6.18
C THR A 59 -2.22 -4.19 7.46
N GLY A 60 -3.16 -3.29 7.74
CA GLY A 60 -3.06 -2.26 8.77
C GLY A 60 -2.61 -0.89 8.23
N ASP A 61 -2.27 -0.82 6.95
CA ASP A 61 -1.80 0.38 6.27
C ASP A 61 -2.96 1.16 5.64
N THR A 62 -2.67 2.31 5.06
CA THR A 62 -3.65 3.10 4.30
C THR A 62 -3.49 2.81 2.82
N LEU A 63 -4.53 2.29 2.17
CA LEU A 63 -4.61 2.14 0.72
C LEU A 63 -4.73 3.53 0.09
N THR A 64 -3.78 3.89 -0.76
CA THR A 64 -3.73 5.21 -1.41
C THR A 64 -4.10 5.16 -2.88
N SER A 65 -3.77 4.07 -3.56
CA SER A 65 -4.17 3.86 -4.96
C SER A 65 -4.37 2.39 -5.28
N LEU A 66 -5.19 2.14 -6.29
CA LEU A 66 -5.38 0.86 -6.93
C LEU A 66 -5.09 1.03 -8.42
N SER A 67 -4.20 0.21 -8.96
CA SER A 67 -3.86 0.14 -10.37
C SER A 67 -4.51 -1.10 -10.98
N VAL A 68 -5.27 -0.92 -12.02
CA VAL A 68 -5.97 -2.01 -12.74
C VAL A 68 -5.56 -2.00 -14.20
N PHE A 69 -5.36 -3.17 -14.77
CA PHE A 69 -4.97 -3.32 -16.17
C PHE A 69 -6.21 -3.48 -17.05
N PHE A 70 -6.39 -2.54 -18.00
CA PHE A 70 -7.56 -2.46 -18.88
C PHE A 70 -7.23 -2.83 -20.33
N SER A 71 -8.25 -3.32 -21.04
CA SER A 71 -8.30 -3.38 -22.49
C SER A 71 -9.42 -2.49 -23.00
N THR A 72 -9.07 -1.59 -23.92
CA THR A 72 -10.03 -0.74 -24.64
C THR A 72 -10.30 -1.26 -26.05
N TYR A 73 -9.72 -2.41 -26.39
CA TYR A 73 -9.78 -3.02 -27.73
C TYR A 73 -9.22 -2.10 -28.84
N GLY A 74 -8.27 -1.22 -28.50
CA GLY A 74 -7.64 -0.28 -29.44
C GLY A 74 -8.58 0.78 -29.99
N ARG A 75 -9.68 1.07 -29.29
CA ARG A 75 -10.69 2.06 -29.71
C ARG A 75 -10.90 3.12 -28.64
N GLU A 76 -11.49 4.24 -29.03
CA GLU A 76 -12.00 5.25 -28.12
C GLU A 76 -13.31 4.74 -27.50
N ASN A 77 -13.45 4.90 -26.18
CA ASN A 77 -14.64 4.51 -25.45
C ASN A 77 -15.13 5.71 -24.64
N GLN A 78 -16.44 5.88 -24.52
CA GLN A 78 -17.05 6.95 -23.77
C GLN A 78 -17.90 6.41 -22.62
N GLY A 79 -17.81 7.05 -21.47
CA GLY A 79 -18.52 6.68 -20.27
C GLY A 79 -17.64 6.75 -19.04
N GLU A 80 -18.10 6.18 -17.97
CA GLU A 80 -17.40 6.18 -16.69
C GLU A 80 -17.09 4.77 -16.20
N ILE A 81 -15.93 4.60 -15.56
CA ILE A 81 -15.58 3.43 -14.75
C ILE A 81 -15.61 3.83 -13.30
N SER A 82 -16.19 2.97 -12.47
CA SER A 82 -16.23 3.13 -11.03
C SER A 82 -15.47 2.00 -10.33
N VAL A 83 -14.64 2.38 -9.36
CA VAL A 83 -14.03 1.49 -8.38
C VAL A 83 -14.65 1.79 -7.03
N GLU A 84 -15.28 0.79 -6.44
CA GLU A 84 -15.91 0.84 -5.12
C GLU A 84 -15.19 -0.10 -4.17
N ILE A 85 -14.92 0.35 -2.95
CA ILE A 85 -14.24 -0.45 -1.90
C ILE A 85 -15.18 -0.60 -0.72
N PHE A 86 -15.40 -1.85 -0.29
CA PHE A 86 -16.31 -2.20 0.79
C PHE A 86 -15.55 -2.84 1.97
N ASP A 87 -15.94 -2.46 3.20
CA ASP A 87 -15.63 -3.15 4.46
C ASP A 87 -16.90 -3.90 4.90
N GLY A 88 -16.99 -5.19 4.57
CA GLY A 88 -18.26 -5.93 4.58
C GLY A 88 -19.25 -5.34 3.57
N GLU A 89 -20.42 -4.93 4.04
CA GLU A 89 -21.45 -4.28 3.20
C GLU A 89 -21.30 -2.73 3.14
N LYS A 90 -20.40 -2.18 3.92
CA LYS A 90 -20.21 -0.73 4.00
C LYS A 90 -19.28 -0.24 2.89
N LEU A 91 -19.77 0.65 2.02
CA LEU A 91 -18.94 1.40 1.08
C LEU A 91 -18.01 2.35 1.88
N VAL A 92 -16.70 2.20 1.71
CA VAL A 92 -15.69 2.99 2.41
C VAL A 92 -14.93 3.95 1.49
N SER A 93 -14.93 3.68 0.19
CA SER A 93 -14.36 4.56 -0.82
C SER A 93 -14.96 4.28 -2.18
N GLN A 94 -15.09 5.31 -3.00
CA GLN A 94 -15.48 5.23 -4.41
C GLN A 94 -14.65 6.21 -5.21
N LYS A 95 -14.20 5.79 -6.40
CA LYS A 95 -13.54 6.64 -7.39
C LYS A 95 -14.08 6.32 -8.77
N THR A 96 -14.23 7.35 -9.59
CA THR A 96 -14.59 7.24 -11.00
C THR A 96 -13.47 7.73 -11.88
N ALA A 97 -13.43 7.24 -13.10
CA ALA A 97 -12.55 7.67 -14.17
C ALA A 97 -13.32 7.74 -15.48
N ASP A 98 -12.97 8.67 -16.35
CA ASP A 98 -13.48 8.72 -17.71
C ASP A 98 -12.85 7.58 -18.51
N MET A 99 -13.64 6.88 -19.32
CA MET A 99 -13.13 5.82 -20.20
C MET A 99 -12.16 6.33 -21.25
N ASN A 100 -12.26 7.61 -21.63
CA ASN A 100 -11.33 8.25 -22.57
C ASN A 100 -9.89 8.36 -22.01
N ASP A 101 -9.74 8.36 -20.68
CA ASP A 101 -8.42 8.42 -20.03
C ASP A 101 -7.70 7.08 -20.06
N LEU A 102 -8.40 6.00 -20.40
CA LEU A 102 -7.85 4.65 -20.42
C LEU A 102 -7.07 4.40 -21.71
N LYS A 103 -5.95 3.71 -21.59
CA LYS A 103 -5.15 3.24 -22.72
C LYS A 103 -5.31 1.75 -22.89
N ASP A 104 -5.31 1.31 -24.15
CA ASP A 104 -5.40 -0.10 -24.45
C ASP A 104 -4.20 -0.87 -23.92
N ASN A 105 -4.48 -2.02 -23.31
CA ASN A 105 -3.48 -2.90 -22.72
C ASN A 105 -2.50 -2.15 -21.80
N ALA A 106 -3.06 -1.30 -20.93
CA ALA A 106 -2.29 -0.50 -19.98
C ALA A 106 -2.96 -0.44 -18.61
N SER A 107 -2.17 -0.17 -17.58
CA SER A 107 -2.70 0.06 -16.24
C SER A 107 -3.19 1.50 -16.08
N TYR A 108 -4.30 1.64 -15.36
CA TYR A 108 -4.84 2.92 -14.91
C TYR A 108 -4.83 2.97 -13.38
N ASP A 109 -4.36 4.09 -12.82
CA ASP A 109 -4.23 4.28 -11.38
C ASP A 109 -5.40 5.09 -10.80
N PHE A 110 -6.26 4.45 -10.02
CA PHE A 110 -7.25 5.14 -9.19
C PHE A 110 -6.53 5.66 -7.94
N THR A 111 -6.27 6.96 -7.88
CA THR A 111 -5.53 7.61 -6.80
C THR A 111 -6.44 8.18 -5.71
N ASP A 112 -5.83 8.62 -4.59
CA ASP A 112 -6.53 9.28 -3.48
C ASP A 112 -7.67 8.48 -2.84
N LEU A 113 -7.53 7.16 -2.79
CA LEU A 113 -8.52 6.27 -2.17
C LEU A 113 -8.61 6.47 -0.66
N ASN A 114 -7.48 6.65 0.02
CA ASN A 114 -7.33 6.99 1.44
C ASN A 114 -8.08 6.05 2.41
N VAL A 115 -8.17 4.76 2.07
CA VAL A 115 -8.85 3.74 2.88
C VAL A 115 -7.90 3.16 3.91
N LYS A 116 -8.22 3.31 5.20
CA LYS A 116 -7.47 2.66 6.28
C LYS A 116 -7.86 1.19 6.37
N LEU A 117 -6.96 0.32 5.95
CA LEU A 117 -7.14 -1.12 5.98
C LEU A 117 -6.90 -1.67 7.39
N LYS A 118 -7.93 -2.27 8.01
CA LYS A 118 -7.78 -2.97 9.30
C LYS A 118 -6.98 -4.25 9.07
N LYS A 119 -6.03 -4.53 9.95
CA LYS A 119 -5.18 -5.73 9.85
C LYS A 119 -6.00 -7.02 9.82
N ARG A 120 -5.76 -7.87 8.83
CA ARG A 120 -6.44 -9.14 8.59
C ARG A 120 -7.95 -9.03 8.23
N ALA A 121 -8.48 -7.84 8.07
CA ALA A 121 -9.84 -7.69 7.55
C ALA A 121 -9.86 -7.91 6.04
N THR A 122 -10.99 -8.36 5.52
CA THR A 122 -11.22 -8.57 4.10
C THR A 122 -12.00 -7.38 3.56
N TYR A 123 -11.51 -6.82 2.45
CA TYR A 123 -12.15 -5.75 1.71
C TYR A 123 -12.53 -6.27 0.33
N ARG A 124 -13.75 -5.95 -0.10
CA ARG A 124 -14.21 -6.24 -1.45
C ARG A 124 -14.04 -4.98 -2.30
N VAL A 125 -13.39 -5.13 -3.43
CA VAL A 125 -13.28 -4.08 -4.45
C VAL A 125 -14.15 -4.49 -5.63
N ARG A 126 -15.03 -3.61 -6.05
CA ARG A 126 -15.94 -3.83 -7.17
C ARG A 126 -15.65 -2.81 -8.25
N LEU A 127 -15.45 -3.31 -9.49
CA LEU A 127 -15.30 -2.50 -10.68
C LEU A 127 -16.56 -2.65 -11.52
N THR A 128 -17.10 -1.50 -11.90
CA THR A 128 -18.26 -1.40 -12.80
C THR A 128 -18.01 -0.34 -13.84
N SER A 129 -18.77 -0.33 -14.91
CA SER A 129 -18.78 0.78 -15.86
C SER A 129 -20.19 1.17 -16.27
N ILE A 130 -20.33 2.41 -16.69
CA ILE A 130 -21.52 2.98 -17.31
C ILE A 130 -21.09 3.47 -18.71
N PRO A 131 -21.06 2.55 -19.71
CA PRO A 131 -20.66 2.92 -21.06
C PRO A 131 -21.74 3.76 -21.74
N ILE A 132 -21.31 4.83 -22.43
CA ILE A 132 -22.14 5.60 -23.36
C ILE A 132 -21.90 5.07 -24.77
N GLU A 133 -20.62 4.85 -25.11
CA GLU A 133 -20.20 4.28 -26.39
C GLU A 133 -19.00 3.36 -26.17
N GLY A 134 -19.01 2.20 -26.83
CA GLY A 134 -17.97 1.19 -26.70
C GLY A 134 -18.08 0.36 -25.44
N GLY A 135 -16.97 0.02 -24.84
CA GLY A 135 -16.86 -0.74 -23.61
C GLY A 135 -15.42 -1.13 -23.34
N VAL A 136 -15.10 -1.30 -22.08
CA VAL A 136 -13.76 -1.67 -21.59
C VAL A 136 -13.83 -2.96 -20.79
N SER A 137 -12.74 -3.70 -20.84
CA SER A 137 -12.57 -4.96 -20.11
C SER A 137 -11.33 -4.90 -19.23
N VAL A 138 -11.20 -5.86 -18.36
CA VAL A 138 -10.02 -6.02 -17.49
C VAL A 138 -9.34 -7.35 -17.76
N TRP A 139 -8.06 -7.41 -17.44
CA TRP A 139 -7.26 -8.60 -17.60
C TRP A 139 -7.20 -9.44 -16.31
N PHE A 140 -7.18 -10.76 -16.49
CA PHE A 140 -6.98 -11.75 -15.44
C PHE A 140 -5.73 -12.58 -15.71
N ASP A 141 -5.13 -13.12 -14.65
CA ASP A 141 -4.06 -14.11 -14.69
C ASP A 141 -4.60 -15.53 -14.89
N ASP A 142 -3.71 -16.51 -14.89
CA ASP A 142 -4.07 -17.95 -15.03
C ASP A 142 -4.96 -18.46 -13.88
N ASN A 143 -4.95 -17.80 -12.73
CA ASN A 143 -5.75 -18.17 -11.57
C ASN A 143 -7.12 -17.47 -11.54
N GLY A 144 -7.44 -16.71 -12.57
CA GLY A 144 -8.65 -15.88 -12.60
C GLY A 144 -8.58 -14.68 -11.65
N THR A 145 -7.36 -14.24 -11.27
CA THR A 145 -7.15 -13.07 -10.42
C THR A 145 -7.01 -11.83 -11.29
N LEU A 146 -7.73 -10.77 -10.94
CA LEU A 146 -7.65 -9.49 -11.64
C LEU A 146 -6.22 -8.96 -11.66
N VAL A 147 -5.67 -8.68 -12.85
CA VAL A 147 -4.34 -8.11 -13.01
C VAL A 147 -4.33 -6.69 -12.49
N SER A 148 -3.72 -6.54 -11.32
CA SER A 148 -3.79 -5.31 -10.56
C SER A 148 -2.66 -5.20 -9.54
N SER A 149 -2.42 -3.99 -9.09
CA SER A 149 -1.55 -3.69 -7.95
C SER A 149 -2.14 -2.58 -7.11
N CYS A 150 -1.76 -2.52 -5.85
CA CYS A 150 -2.19 -1.42 -5.00
C CYS A 150 -1.00 -0.77 -4.32
N ARG A 151 -1.13 0.52 -4.03
CA ARG A 151 -0.15 1.26 -3.24
C ARG A 151 -0.70 1.53 -1.85
N GLN A 152 0.09 1.16 -0.87
CA GLN A 152 -0.27 1.31 0.53
C GLN A 152 0.76 2.19 1.23
N MET A 153 0.29 3.02 2.16
CA MET A 153 1.13 3.90 2.95
C MET A 153 1.22 3.37 4.38
N HIS A 154 2.41 2.89 4.74
CA HIS A 154 2.69 2.38 6.07
C HIS A 154 2.95 3.52 7.05
N ARG A 155 2.27 3.49 8.21
CA ARG A 155 2.56 4.36 9.35
C ARG A 155 3.05 3.52 10.51
N ILE A 156 4.17 3.93 11.10
CA ILE A 156 4.74 3.23 12.25
C ILE A 156 3.72 3.20 13.42
N THR A 157 3.54 2.04 14.00
CA THR A 157 2.71 1.85 15.19
C THR A 157 3.50 2.14 16.46
N ALA A 158 2.79 2.37 17.58
CA ALA A 158 3.44 2.57 18.88
C ALA A 158 4.34 1.38 19.28
N LEU A 159 3.93 0.14 18.94
CA LEU A 159 4.72 -1.07 19.23
C LEU A 159 6.00 -1.10 18.38
N GLU A 160 5.94 -0.78 17.11
CA GLU A 160 7.11 -0.68 16.23
C GLU A 160 8.06 0.41 16.71
N TRP A 161 7.53 1.56 17.11
CA TRP A 161 8.32 2.64 17.72
C TRP A 161 9.07 2.16 18.97
N ILE A 162 8.38 1.51 19.91
CA ILE A 162 8.98 0.94 21.12
C ILE A 162 10.03 -0.11 20.76
N SER A 163 9.71 -1.03 19.84
CA SER A 163 10.62 -2.08 19.39
C SER A 163 11.92 -1.51 18.81
N VAL A 164 11.83 -0.48 17.95
CA VAL A 164 13.00 0.21 17.41
C VAL A 164 13.85 0.79 18.52
N ASN A 165 13.26 1.52 19.48
CA ASN A 165 13.99 2.13 20.58
C ASN A 165 14.67 1.09 21.48
N VAL A 166 13.99 -0.01 21.82
CA VAL A 166 14.55 -1.11 22.61
C VAL A 166 15.71 -1.76 21.87
N THR A 167 15.55 -2.07 20.59
CA THR A 167 16.60 -2.72 19.78
C THR A 167 17.86 -1.87 19.73
N TYR A 168 17.73 -0.57 19.45
CA TYR A 168 18.88 0.33 19.40
C TYR A 168 19.50 0.55 20.78
N SER A 169 18.70 0.56 21.85
CA SER A 169 19.22 0.65 23.22
C SER A 169 20.07 -0.57 23.58
N ILE A 170 19.63 -1.77 23.22
CA ILE A 170 20.39 -3.01 23.42
C ILE A 170 21.68 -2.97 22.60
N LEU A 171 21.61 -2.60 21.32
CA LEU A 171 22.78 -2.48 20.46
C LEU A 171 23.82 -1.53 21.06
N TRP A 172 23.37 -0.39 21.56
CA TRP A 172 24.26 0.59 22.24
C TRP A 172 24.94 0.01 23.47
N LEU A 173 24.20 -0.73 24.30
CA LEU A 173 24.76 -1.40 25.50
C LEU A 173 25.82 -2.43 25.12
N VAL A 174 25.59 -3.20 24.05
CA VAL A 174 26.57 -4.17 23.52
C VAL A 174 27.84 -3.46 23.06
N ILE A 175 27.71 -2.41 22.29
CA ILE A 175 28.87 -1.59 21.81
C ILE A 175 29.67 -1.03 22.99
N LEU A 176 28.99 -0.50 24.02
CA LEU A 176 29.64 0.00 25.21
C LEU A 176 30.40 -1.11 25.94
N LYS A 177 29.81 -2.30 26.10
CA LYS A 177 30.42 -3.44 26.75
C LYS A 177 31.68 -3.91 25.98
N MET A 178 31.59 -4.02 24.66
CA MET A 178 32.73 -4.38 23.81
C MET A 178 33.87 -3.36 23.93
N ARG A 179 33.56 -2.06 23.90
CA ARG A 179 34.55 -1.00 24.03
C ARG A 179 35.23 -1.01 25.42
N PHE A 180 34.49 -1.39 26.45
CA PHE A 180 35.04 -1.55 27.81
C PHE A 180 35.99 -2.75 27.91
N TRP A 181 35.62 -3.86 27.23
CA TRP A 181 36.42 -5.09 27.18
C TRP A 181 37.74 -4.86 26.44
N LEU A 182 37.69 -4.27 25.25
CA LEU A 182 38.88 -3.91 24.45
C LEU A 182 39.86 -2.97 25.17
N LYS A 183 39.34 -2.08 26.03
CA LYS A 183 40.16 -1.15 26.81
C LYS A 183 40.82 -1.82 28.03
N LYS A 184 40.42 -3.00 28.42
CA LYS A 184 40.95 -3.73 29.56
C LYS A 184 42.07 -4.71 29.17
N GLU A 185 42.16 -5.03 27.87
CA GLU A 185 43.17 -5.95 27.32
C GLU A 185 44.35 -5.21 26.63
N GLY A 186 44.27 -3.93 26.45
CA GLY A 186 45.38 -3.06 25.97
C GLY A 186 45.88 -2.11 27.07
#